data_435b88b8ebec4cb30ea348af2dd30356
#
_entry.id   435b88b8ebec4cb30ea348af2dd30356
#
_cell.length_a   1.000
_cell.length_b   1.000
_cell.length_c   1.000
_cell.angle_alpha   90.00
_cell.angle_beta   90.00
_cell.angle_gamma   90.00
#
_symmetry.space_group_name_H-M   'P 1'
#
loop_
_entity.id
_entity.type
_entity.pdbx_description
1 polymer ?
#
loop_
_entity_poly.entity_id
_entity_poly.type
_entity_poly.pdbx_seq_one_letter_code
_entity_poly.pdbx_strand_id
1 'polypeptide(L)'
;SEPDMTKPLGCSSLRRTLQLKELYPEMEVKSIRGNLQTRLRKLDNGEYSGLILAAAGLKRLGLEKRICRYFSEDEILPAAGQGILAVQARAGEYQELLEVLNDPRSEAAAKAERAFVKVLNGGCTSPVAAYAEIRGSKCYITGLYWRESDENWFVEKTSGNKKEAELLGETLAHNMQKKYGK
;
A
#
# COMPACT_ATOMS: atom_id res chain seq x y z
N SER A 1 6.26 -22.31 -5.11
CA SER A 1 6.85 -23.06 -3.98
C SER A 1 6.59 -22.28 -2.70
N GLU A 2 6.28 -22.96 -1.63
CA GLU A 2 6.16 -22.39 -0.32
C GLU A 2 7.52 -21.85 0.16
N PRO A 3 7.52 -20.78 1.00
CA PRO A 3 8.77 -20.24 1.54
C PRO A 3 9.43 -21.24 2.51
N ASP A 4 10.76 -21.24 2.54
CA ASP A 4 11.53 -22.02 3.50
C ASP A 4 11.35 -21.41 4.91
N MET A 5 10.60 -22.09 5.79
CA MET A 5 10.26 -21.63 7.13
C MET A 5 11.47 -21.48 8.06
N THR A 6 12.64 -22.00 7.69
CA THR A 6 13.88 -21.90 8.48
C THR A 6 14.59 -20.55 8.27
N LYS A 7 14.16 -19.75 7.28
CA LYS A 7 14.76 -18.46 6.92
C LYS A 7 13.72 -17.34 6.97
N PRO A 8 14.13 -16.10 7.33
CA PRO A 8 13.19 -15.00 7.44
C PRO A 8 12.66 -14.50 6.10
N LEU A 9 11.49 -13.87 6.10
CA LEU A 9 11.01 -13.02 5.02
C LEU A 9 11.64 -11.63 5.11
N GLY A 10 12.16 -11.12 4.01
CA GLY A 10 12.71 -9.77 3.93
C GLY A 10 11.63 -8.72 3.61
N CYS A 11 11.35 -7.82 4.55
CA CYS A 11 10.40 -6.72 4.37
C CYS A 11 10.90 -5.44 5.05
N SER A 12 10.84 -4.29 4.36
CA SER A 12 11.28 -3.00 4.92
C SER A 12 10.14 -2.09 5.36
N SER A 13 8.90 -2.50 5.12
CA SER A 13 7.71 -1.69 5.41
C SER A 13 7.02 -2.22 6.66
N LEU A 14 6.93 -1.40 7.70
CA LEU A 14 6.21 -1.76 8.94
C LEU A 14 4.77 -2.20 8.63
N ARG A 15 4.06 -1.45 7.78
CA ARG A 15 2.71 -1.79 7.33
C ARG A 15 2.60 -3.21 6.76
N ARG A 16 3.55 -3.60 5.89
CA ARG A 16 3.57 -4.96 5.32
C ARG A 16 3.99 -5.99 6.35
N THR A 17 4.95 -5.67 7.22
CA THR A 17 5.41 -6.57 8.27
C THR A 17 4.30 -6.97 9.23
N LEU A 18 3.43 -6.02 9.61
CA LEU A 18 2.29 -6.30 10.49
C LEU A 18 1.31 -7.27 9.83
N GLN A 19 0.92 -6.99 8.60
CA GLN A 19 -0.02 -7.84 7.85
C GLN A 19 0.58 -9.23 7.53
N LEU A 20 1.89 -9.29 7.26
CA LEU A 20 2.59 -10.56 7.06
C LEU A 20 2.63 -11.43 8.31
N LYS A 21 2.79 -10.84 9.49
CA LYS A 21 2.76 -11.57 10.76
C LYS A 21 1.41 -12.24 11.03
N GLU A 22 0.32 -11.65 10.53
CA GLU A 22 -1.00 -12.28 10.62
C GLU A 22 -1.18 -13.40 9.60
N LEU A 23 -0.71 -13.19 8.36
CA LEU A 23 -0.78 -14.21 7.30
C LEU A 23 0.17 -15.40 7.56
N TYR A 24 1.30 -15.13 8.19
CA TYR A 24 2.35 -16.11 8.45
C TYR A 24 2.90 -15.95 9.86
N PRO A 25 2.13 -16.30 10.90
CA PRO A 25 2.51 -16.07 12.30
C PRO A 25 3.80 -16.79 12.71
N GLU A 26 4.10 -17.93 12.10
CA GLU A 26 5.30 -18.73 12.38
C GLU A 26 6.56 -18.24 11.66
N MET A 27 6.42 -17.28 10.72
CA MET A 27 7.56 -16.77 9.95
C MET A 27 8.19 -15.55 10.56
N GLU A 28 9.50 -15.59 10.74
CA GLU A 28 10.25 -14.40 11.09
C GLU A 28 10.27 -13.40 9.92
N VAL A 29 9.94 -12.13 10.18
CA VAL A 29 10.05 -11.04 9.20
C VAL A 29 11.19 -10.12 9.61
N LYS A 30 12.24 -10.04 8.79
CA LYS A 30 13.41 -9.18 9.00
C LYS A 30 13.45 -7.99 8.06
N SER A 31 13.92 -6.86 8.59
CA SER A 31 14.14 -5.67 7.74
C SER A 31 15.27 -5.93 6.74
N ILE A 32 15.02 -5.56 5.49
CA ILE A 32 16.02 -5.62 4.42
C ILE A 32 16.21 -4.24 3.78
N ARG A 33 17.44 -3.75 3.74
CA ARG A 33 17.80 -2.46 3.16
C ARG A 33 18.63 -2.62 1.89
N GLY A 34 18.65 -1.58 1.09
CA GLY A 34 19.36 -1.50 -0.18
C GLY A 34 18.41 -1.28 -1.36
N ASN A 35 18.99 -1.08 -2.55
CA ASN A 35 18.23 -1.05 -3.79
C ASN A 35 17.72 -2.46 -4.15
N LEU A 36 16.92 -2.56 -5.21
CA LEU A 36 16.31 -3.83 -5.62
C LEU A 36 17.36 -4.91 -5.92
N GLN A 37 18.42 -4.56 -6.64
CA GLN A 37 19.51 -5.51 -6.98
C GLN A 37 20.21 -6.05 -5.74
N THR A 38 20.53 -5.16 -4.76
CA THR A 38 21.13 -5.56 -3.51
C THR A 38 20.24 -6.53 -2.72
N ARG A 39 18.93 -6.27 -2.70
CA ARG A 39 17.96 -7.13 -2.02
C ARG A 39 17.86 -8.49 -2.71
N LEU A 40 17.78 -8.52 -4.03
CA LEU A 40 17.74 -9.77 -4.80
C LEU A 40 19.02 -10.60 -4.59
N ARG A 41 20.20 -9.96 -4.55
CA ARG A 41 21.46 -10.66 -4.25
C ARG A 41 21.43 -11.32 -2.88
N LYS A 42 20.90 -10.67 -1.85
CA LYS A 42 20.74 -11.27 -0.52
C LYS A 42 19.81 -12.47 -0.51
N LEU A 43 18.72 -12.41 -1.30
CA LEU A 43 17.85 -13.56 -1.51
C LEU A 43 18.61 -14.72 -2.19
N ASP A 44 19.34 -14.42 -3.26
CA ASP A 44 20.11 -15.41 -4.04
C ASP A 44 21.24 -16.05 -3.19
N ASN A 45 21.81 -15.29 -2.25
CA ASN A 45 22.76 -15.79 -1.26
C ASN A 45 22.10 -16.65 -0.16
N GLY A 46 20.78 -16.79 -0.16
CA GLY A 46 20.06 -17.58 0.83
C GLY A 46 19.92 -16.96 2.21
N GLU A 47 20.11 -15.64 2.34
CA GLU A 47 19.93 -14.92 3.62
C GLU A 47 18.44 -14.80 4.00
N TYR A 48 17.53 -14.89 3.02
CA TYR A 48 16.07 -14.81 3.16
C TYR A 48 15.40 -15.93 2.39
N SER A 49 14.23 -16.37 2.87
CA SER A 49 13.36 -17.31 2.14
C SER A 49 12.56 -16.65 1.02
N GLY A 50 12.29 -15.36 1.18
CA GLY A 50 11.54 -14.54 0.23
C GLY A 50 11.64 -13.05 0.53
N LEU A 51 11.29 -12.22 -0.44
CA LEU A 51 11.27 -10.77 -0.31
C LEU A 51 9.88 -10.23 -0.64
N ILE A 52 9.40 -9.31 0.17
CA ILE A 52 8.13 -8.62 -0.08
C ILE A 52 8.44 -7.27 -0.74
N LEU A 53 8.12 -7.19 -2.03
CA LEU A 53 8.46 -6.05 -2.90
C LEU A 53 7.22 -5.54 -3.65
N ALA A 54 7.30 -4.31 -4.17
CA ALA A 54 6.30 -3.83 -5.13
C ALA A 54 6.54 -4.48 -6.50
N ALA A 55 5.57 -5.22 -7.00
CA ALA A 55 5.67 -5.96 -8.26
C ALA A 55 6.03 -5.06 -9.47
N ALA A 56 5.52 -3.82 -9.49
CA ALA A 56 5.84 -2.86 -10.54
C ALA A 56 7.34 -2.58 -10.69
N GLY A 57 8.11 -2.60 -9.59
CA GLY A 57 9.57 -2.44 -9.65
C GLY A 57 10.26 -3.60 -10.37
N LEU A 58 9.83 -4.84 -10.12
CA LEU A 58 10.36 -6.03 -10.79
C LEU A 58 9.96 -6.06 -12.27
N LYS A 59 8.69 -5.73 -12.58
CA LYS A 59 8.18 -5.65 -13.95
C LYS A 59 8.95 -4.66 -14.81
N ARG A 60 9.22 -3.45 -14.30
CA ARG A 60 9.99 -2.42 -15.00
C ARG A 60 11.42 -2.84 -15.33
N LEU A 61 11.99 -3.76 -14.57
CA LEU A 61 13.34 -4.29 -14.80
C LEU A 61 13.35 -5.61 -15.59
N GLY A 62 12.21 -6.07 -16.10
CA GLY A 62 12.10 -7.33 -16.83
C GLY A 62 12.29 -8.58 -15.92
N LEU A 63 12.10 -8.43 -14.62
CA LEU A 63 12.32 -9.48 -13.61
C LEU A 63 11.02 -10.17 -13.15
N GLU A 64 9.99 -10.17 -13.98
CA GLU A 64 8.69 -10.77 -13.64
C GLU A 64 8.78 -12.25 -13.28
N LYS A 65 9.68 -12.99 -13.95
CA LYS A 65 9.92 -14.41 -13.70
C LYS A 65 10.42 -14.71 -12.27
N ARG A 66 10.88 -13.68 -11.55
CA ARG A 66 11.30 -13.76 -10.13
C ARG A 66 10.12 -13.65 -9.16
N ILE A 67 8.93 -13.28 -9.64
CA ILE A 67 7.73 -13.14 -8.80
C ILE A 67 7.08 -14.51 -8.63
N CYS A 68 7.13 -15.04 -7.42
CA CYS A 68 6.54 -16.34 -7.07
C CYS A 68 5.05 -16.22 -6.70
N ARG A 69 4.64 -15.07 -6.12
CA ARG A 69 3.27 -14.82 -5.67
C ARG A 69 2.92 -13.35 -5.74
N TYR A 70 1.70 -13.07 -6.11
CA TYR A 70 1.06 -11.76 -5.93
C TYR A 70 0.10 -11.85 -4.75
N PHE A 71 0.18 -10.87 -3.84
CA PHE A 71 -0.82 -10.71 -2.79
C PHE A 71 -1.95 -9.83 -3.32
N SER A 72 -3.17 -10.21 -3.00
CA SER A 72 -4.34 -9.36 -3.22
C SER A 72 -4.37 -8.20 -2.23
N GLU A 73 -5.19 -7.20 -2.53
CA GLU A 73 -5.39 -6.03 -1.66
C GLU A 73 -6.09 -6.40 -0.35
N ASP A 74 -6.85 -7.51 -0.34
CA ASP A 74 -7.47 -8.05 0.88
C ASP A 74 -6.46 -8.80 1.78
N GLU A 75 -5.39 -9.36 1.21
CA GLU A 75 -4.31 -10.02 1.97
C GLU A 75 -3.31 -9.00 2.52
N ILE A 76 -2.86 -8.06 1.69
CA ILE A 76 -1.91 -7.01 2.10
C ILE A 76 -2.39 -5.67 1.54
N LEU A 77 -3.09 -4.90 2.38
CA LEU A 77 -3.58 -3.59 1.99
C LEU A 77 -2.41 -2.66 1.62
N PRO A 78 -2.40 -2.09 0.41
CA PRO A 78 -1.29 -1.28 -0.08
C PRO A 78 -1.21 0.09 0.61
N ALA A 79 -0.10 0.80 0.42
CA ALA A 79 0.01 2.20 0.80
C ALA A 79 -0.86 3.05 -0.14
N ALA A 80 -1.36 4.19 0.35
CA ALA A 80 -2.09 5.13 -0.49
C ALA A 80 -1.29 5.53 -1.73
N GLY A 81 -1.92 5.47 -2.89
CA GLY A 81 -1.30 5.72 -4.19
C GLY A 81 -0.38 4.62 -4.71
N GLN A 82 -0.30 3.47 -4.05
CA GLN A 82 0.50 2.34 -4.53
C GLN A 82 -0.04 1.83 -5.87
N GLY A 83 0.81 1.86 -6.90
CA GLY A 83 0.44 1.47 -8.26
C GLY A 83 -0.08 2.62 -9.12
N ILE A 84 -0.30 3.80 -8.58
CA ILE A 84 -0.65 5.01 -9.32
C ILE A 84 0.64 5.74 -9.73
N LEU A 85 0.73 6.12 -11.00
CA LEU A 85 1.80 6.97 -11.51
C LEU A 85 1.39 8.42 -11.39
N ALA A 86 2.26 9.24 -10.79
CA ALA A 86 2.09 10.69 -10.75
C ALA A 86 3.01 11.36 -11.76
N VAL A 87 2.45 12.25 -12.58
CA VAL A 87 3.22 13.14 -13.48
C VAL A 87 3.26 14.52 -12.86
N GLN A 88 4.46 15.08 -12.71
CA GLN A 88 4.67 16.41 -12.14
C GLN A 88 5.20 17.36 -13.19
N ALA A 89 4.61 18.55 -13.28
CA ALA A 89 5.09 19.66 -14.07
C ALA A 89 5.12 20.95 -13.23
N ARG A 90 5.75 22.00 -13.74
CA ARG A 90 5.66 23.32 -13.12
C ARG A 90 4.25 23.87 -13.25
N ALA A 91 3.81 24.64 -12.27
CA ALA A 91 2.49 25.23 -12.28
C ALA A 91 2.29 26.12 -13.55
N GLY A 92 1.21 25.85 -14.28
CA GLY A 92 0.89 26.55 -15.53
C GLY A 92 1.54 25.99 -16.79
N GLU A 93 2.47 25.03 -16.67
CA GLU A 93 3.10 24.39 -17.83
C GLU A 93 2.45 23.04 -18.18
N TYR A 94 2.38 22.70 -19.47
CA TYR A 94 1.94 21.39 -19.98
C TYR A 94 0.53 20.95 -19.58
N GLN A 95 -0.40 21.87 -19.32
CA GLN A 95 -1.75 21.53 -18.84
C GLN A 95 -2.49 20.60 -19.79
N GLU A 96 -2.49 20.89 -21.11
CA GLU A 96 -3.15 20.04 -22.11
C GLU A 96 -2.59 18.61 -22.13
N LEU A 97 -1.27 18.45 -21.96
CA LEU A 97 -0.62 17.14 -21.88
C LEU A 97 -1.01 16.41 -20.60
N LEU A 98 -1.06 17.11 -19.47
CA LEU A 98 -1.45 16.53 -18.19
C LEU A 98 -2.91 16.06 -18.19
N GLU A 99 -3.80 16.82 -18.83
CA GLU A 99 -5.22 16.44 -18.99
C GLU A 99 -5.38 15.16 -19.81
N VAL A 100 -4.61 15.01 -20.91
CA VAL A 100 -4.64 13.78 -21.74
C VAL A 100 -4.11 12.57 -20.98
N LEU A 101 -3.12 12.77 -20.10
CA LEU A 101 -2.52 11.69 -19.31
C LEU A 101 -3.35 11.32 -18.08
N ASN A 102 -4.26 12.20 -17.65
CA ASN A 102 -5.05 11.97 -16.44
C ASN A 102 -6.11 10.89 -16.64
N ASP A 103 -6.13 9.91 -15.75
CA ASP A 103 -7.23 8.95 -15.65
C ASP A 103 -8.15 9.33 -14.48
N PRO A 104 -9.40 9.76 -14.75
CA PRO A 104 -10.32 10.20 -13.70
C PRO A 104 -10.67 9.14 -12.66
N ARG A 105 -10.52 7.85 -12.98
CA ARG A 105 -10.72 6.77 -12.01
C ARG A 105 -9.56 6.70 -11.02
N SER A 106 -8.35 6.68 -11.55
CA SER A 106 -7.13 6.69 -10.72
C SER A 106 -7.04 7.96 -9.88
N GLU A 107 -7.43 9.12 -10.43
CA GLU A 107 -7.49 10.38 -9.70
C GLU A 107 -8.46 10.32 -8.52
N ALA A 108 -9.69 9.84 -8.73
CA ALA A 108 -10.68 9.70 -7.67
C ALA A 108 -10.22 8.72 -6.58
N ALA A 109 -9.65 7.57 -6.97
CA ALA A 109 -9.07 6.62 -6.02
C ALA A 109 -7.93 7.25 -5.21
N ALA A 110 -6.99 7.93 -5.88
CA ALA A 110 -5.88 8.61 -5.23
C ALA A 110 -6.35 9.68 -4.23
N LYS A 111 -7.38 10.46 -4.56
CA LYS A 111 -7.98 11.46 -3.66
C LYS A 111 -8.53 10.81 -2.39
N ALA A 112 -9.30 9.72 -2.51
CA ALA A 112 -9.85 9.01 -1.37
C ALA A 112 -8.76 8.45 -0.46
N GLU A 113 -7.79 7.75 -1.04
CA GLU A 113 -6.69 7.11 -0.30
C GLU A 113 -5.80 8.14 0.41
N ARG A 114 -5.43 9.21 -0.29
CA ARG A 114 -4.58 10.28 0.28
C ARG A 114 -5.30 11.07 1.35
N ALA A 115 -6.59 11.35 1.19
CA ALA A 115 -7.40 12.03 2.20
C ALA A 115 -7.45 11.21 3.50
N PHE A 116 -7.68 9.89 3.40
CA PHE A 116 -7.63 8.96 4.53
C PHE A 116 -6.30 9.04 5.29
N VAL A 117 -5.19 8.88 4.58
CA VAL A 117 -3.84 8.89 5.18
C VAL A 117 -3.48 10.26 5.76
N LYS A 118 -3.91 11.36 5.13
CA LYS A 118 -3.69 12.73 5.59
C LYS A 118 -4.35 12.99 6.95
N VAL A 119 -5.60 12.58 7.13
CA VAL A 119 -6.33 12.72 8.42
C VAL A 119 -5.62 11.95 9.53
N LEU A 120 -5.09 10.78 9.24
CA LEU A 120 -4.38 9.94 10.22
C LEU A 120 -2.92 10.36 10.45
N ASN A 121 -2.47 11.48 9.86
CA ASN A 121 -1.06 11.90 9.86
C ASN A 121 -0.09 10.78 9.43
N GLY A 122 -0.56 9.89 8.55
CA GLY A 122 0.23 8.77 8.05
C GLY A 122 1.36 9.26 7.14
N GLY A 123 2.59 8.88 7.46
CA GLY A 123 3.78 9.11 6.64
C GLY A 123 4.37 7.80 6.13
N CYS A 124 5.53 7.88 5.45
CA CYS A 124 6.21 6.69 4.91
C CYS A 124 6.62 5.65 5.98
N THR A 125 6.72 6.07 7.23
CA THR A 125 7.07 5.23 8.40
C THR A 125 5.84 4.75 9.18
N SER A 126 4.68 5.36 8.96
CA SER A 126 3.44 4.95 9.61
C SER A 126 2.85 3.69 8.97
N PRO A 127 2.34 2.75 9.76
CA PRO A 127 1.71 1.53 9.24
C PRO A 127 0.28 1.74 8.72
N VAL A 128 -0.12 2.98 8.44
CA VAL A 128 -1.42 3.32 7.84
C VAL A 128 -1.46 2.90 6.37
N ALA A 129 -2.61 2.42 5.91
CA ALA A 129 -2.85 2.02 4.54
C ALA A 129 -4.25 2.43 4.07
N ALA A 130 -4.39 2.64 2.78
CA ALA A 130 -5.68 2.80 2.14
C ALA A 130 -5.64 2.30 0.71
N TYR A 131 -6.72 1.68 0.28
CA TYR A 131 -6.94 1.26 -1.09
C TYR A 131 -8.35 1.61 -1.52
N ALA A 132 -8.49 2.28 -2.66
CA ALA A 132 -9.78 2.66 -3.21
C ALA A 132 -9.95 2.12 -4.63
N GLU A 133 -11.14 1.62 -4.91
CA GLU A 133 -11.55 1.13 -6.22
C GLU A 133 -12.76 1.89 -6.73
N ILE A 134 -12.71 2.32 -8.00
CA ILE A 134 -13.82 3.01 -8.66
C ILE A 134 -14.55 2.02 -9.57
N ARG A 135 -15.80 1.74 -9.24
CA ARG A 135 -16.72 0.91 -10.04
C ARG A 135 -17.94 1.73 -10.47
N GLY A 136 -18.01 2.09 -11.75
CA GLY A 136 -19.07 2.96 -12.28
C GLY A 136 -19.08 4.34 -11.61
N SER A 137 -20.16 4.67 -10.90
CA SER A 137 -20.33 5.93 -10.16
C SER A 137 -19.93 5.83 -8.69
N LYS A 138 -19.50 4.65 -8.21
CA LYS A 138 -19.16 4.41 -6.81
C LYS A 138 -17.67 4.33 -6.59
N CYS A 139 -17.24 4.84 -5.43
CA CYS A 139 -15.93 4.65 -4.85
C CYS A 139 -16.08 3.69 -3.65
N TYR A 140 -15.29 2.63 -3.63
CA TYR A 140 -15.14 1.70 -2.51
C TYR A 140 -13.76 1.94 -1.92
N ILE A 141 -13.68 2.20 -0.62
CA ILE A 141 -12.42 2.40 0.06
C ILE A 141 -12.28 1.46 1.26
N THR A 142 -11.10 0.86 1.38
CA THR A 142 -10.65 0.10 2.54
C THR A 142 -9.53 0.88 3.20
N GLY A 143 -9.63 1.12 4.51
CA GLY A 143 -8.60 1.81 5.29
C GLY A 143 -8.06 0.93 6.41
N LEU A 144 -6.76 1.01 6.67
CA LEU A 144 -6.09 0.40 7.81
C LEU A 144 -5.63 1.50 8.76
N TYR A 145 -6.13 1.44 9.99
CA TYR A 145 -5.77 2.31 11.10
C TYR A 145 -4.86 1.55 12.08
N TRP A 146 -3.77 2.17 12.46
CA TRP A 146 -2.84 1.65 13.46
C TRP A 146 -3.01 2.41 14.78
N ARG A 147 -3.19 1.69 15.87
CA ARG A 147 -3.20 2.24 17.21
C ARG A 147 -1.87 1.93 17.90
N GLU A 148 -1.09 2.99 18.15
CA GLU A 148 0.27 2.86 18.66
C GLU A 148 0.32 2.39 20.12
N SER A 149 -0.72 2.72 20.92
CA SER A 149 -0.75 2.46 22.36
C SER A 149 -0.69 0.98 22.74
N ASP A 150 -1.22 0.11 21.89
CA ASP A 150 -1.29 -1.35 22.13
C ASP A 150 -0.82 -2.16 20.89
N GLU A 151 -0.20 -1.48 19.93
CA GLU A 151 0.30 -2.08 18.70
C GLU A 151 -0.76 -2.86 17.89
N ASN A 152 -2.04 -2.46 18.01
CA ASN A 152 -3.15 -3.06 17.28
C ASN A 152 -3.48 -2.30 16.00
N TRP A 153 -4.04 -3.01 15.03
CA TRP A 153 -4.51 -2.42 13.79
C TRP A 153 -5.93 -2.89 13.45
N PHE A 154 -6.64 -2.03 12.75
CA PHE A 154 -8.05 -2.21 12.42
C PHE A 154 -8.26 -1.91 10.94
N VAL A 155 -9.12 -2.69 10.30
CA VAL A 155 -9.51 -2.47 8.90
C VAL A 155 -11.00 -2.19 8.83
N GLU A 156 -11.36 -1.12 8.13
CA GLU A 156 -12.75 -0.75 7.86
C GLU A 156 -12.93 -0.50 6.36
N LYS A 157 -14.14 -0.78 5.88
CA LYS A 157 -14.54 -0.58 4.49
C LYS A 157 -15.75 0.34 4.44
N THR A 158 -15.80 1.21 3.45
CA THR A 158 -16.99 2.02 3.16
C THR A 158 -17.11 2.27 1.66
N SER A 159 -18.26 2.77 1.22
CA SER A 159 -18.46 3.16 -0.17
C SER A 159 -19.38 4.37 -0.28
N GLY A 160 -19.20 5.13 -1.34
CA GLY A 160 -20.00 6.32 -1.62
C GLY A 160 -19.92 6.75 -3.09
N ASN A 161 -20.37 7.96 -3.38
CA ASN A 161 -20.29 8.51 -4.73
C ASN A 161 -18.83 8.87 -5.04
N LYS A 162 -18.32 8.47 -6.23
CA LYS A 162 -16.95 8.78 -6.66
C LYS A 162 -16.66 10.28 -6.75
N LYS A 163 -17.66 11.14 -6.93
CA LYS A 163 -17.51 12.59 -6.94
C LYS A 163 -17.11 13.15 -5.55
N GLU A 164 -17.41 12.40 -4.50
CA GLU A 164 -17.13 12.72 -3.10
C GLU A 164 -16.01 11.82 -2.53
N ALA A 165 -15.16 11.28 -3.41
CA ALA A 165 -14.15 10.29 -3.02
C ALA A 165 -13.19 10.82 -1.93
N GLU A 166 -12.78 12.07 -2.00
CA GLU A 166 -11.93 12.72 -0.99
C GLU A 166 -12.64 12.78 0.36
N LEU A 167 -13.86 13.29 0.41
CA LEU A 167 -14.68 13.35 1.63
C LEU A 167 -14.95 11.96 2.21
N LEU A 168 -15.13 10.96 1.34
CA LEU A 168 -15.32 9.58 1.77
C LEU A 168 -14.09 9.04 2.51
N GLY A 169 -12.89 9.33 2.00
CA GLY A 169 -11.63 8.97 2.66
C GLY A 169 -11.44 9.66 4.02
N GLU A 170 -11.71 10.98 4.08
CA GLU A 170 -11.66 11.75 5.33
C GLU A 170 -12.65 11.22 6.36
N THR A 171 -13.89 10.97 5.95
CA THR A 171 -14.96 10.47 6.83
C THR A 171 -14.60 9.11 7.40
N LEU A 172 -14.10 8.18 6.58
CA LEU A 172 -13.64 6.87 7.05
C LEU A 172 -12.54 7.03 8.11
N ALA A 173 -11.54 7.87 7.85
CA ALA A 173 -10.43 8.09 8.77
C ALA A 173 -10.90 8.65 10.12
N HIS A 174 -11.75 9.68 10.12
CA HIS A 174 -12.29 10.26 11.35
C HIS A 174 -13.14 9.26 12.15
N ASN A 175 -13.96 8.44 11.46
CA ASN A 175 -14.75 7.41 12.10
C ASN A 175 -13.85 6.37 12.78
N MET A 176 -12.78 5.94 12.12
CA MET A 176 -11.82 5.01 12.69
C MET A 176 -11.05 5.61 13.86
N GLN A 177 -10.61 6.87 13.78
CA GLN A 177 -9.99 7.57 14.92
C GLN A 177 -10.94 7.64 16.13
N LYS A 178 -12.20 7.99 15.90
CA LYS A 178 -13.21 8.05 16.96
C LYS A 178 -13.48 6.69 17.61
N LYS A 179 -13.47 5.62 16.81
CA LYS A 179 -13.79 4.25 17.25
C LYS A 179 -12.60 3.58 17.93
N TYR A 180 -11.40 3.79 17.44
CA TYR A 180 -10.20 3.03 17.81
C TYR A 180 -9.08 3.87 18.43
N GLY A 181 -9.14 5.19 18.35
CA GLY A 181 -8.09 6.11 18.81
C GLY A 181 -8.09 6.42 20.33
N LYS A 182 -8.81 5.62 21.14
CA LYS A 182 -8.89 5.79 22.60
C LYS A 182 -7.85 4.92 23.29
#